data_3cb8b1ff2de1278ae57ad151305a6cc2
#
_entry.id   3cb8b1ff2de1278ae57ad151305a6cc2
#
_cell.length_a   1.000
_cell.length_b   1.000
_cell.length_c   1.000
_cell.angle_alpha   90.00
_cell.angle_beta   90.00
_cell.angle_gamma   90.00
#
_symmetry.space_group_name_H-M   'P 1'
#
loop_
_entity.id
_entity.type
_entity.pdbx_description
1 polymer ?
#
loop_
_entity_poly.entity_id
_entity_poly.type
_entity_poly.pdbx_seq_one_letter_code
_entity_poly.pdbx_strand_id
1 'polypeptide(L)'
;MKTDELGIPRFSNKDLIDMIYTGHSDKCHVVLCDESDDVDKFNSAMEEQGLDKLQKYIPLDVDQKTFDGVCQGEWFMPEEYKDIQIEQYVLGRLITDGYEAQGPEYRRAFEELQEFKKRGMDNLLRYMIYLVDFMRENSIVWGVGRGSSVASYLLYILGVHKVDSHKYELDIKEFLK
;
A
#
# COMPACT_ATOMS: atom_id res chain seq x y z
N MET A 1 9.05 17.04 10.86
CA MET A 1 8.29 15.76 10.81
C MET A 1 9.25 14.59 10.97
N LYS A 2 8.94 13.61 11.80
CA LYS A 2 9.65 12.34 12.01
C LYS A 2 8.68 11.19 11.76
N THR A 3 9.18 9.99 11.57
CA THR A 3 8.37 8.76 11.55
C THR A 3 8.79 7.87 12.72
N ASP A 4 7.85 7.07 13.22
CA ASP A 4 8.17 5.99 14.16
C ASP A 4 8.68 4.72 13.43
N GLU A 5 8.86 3.63 14.15
CA GLU A 5 9.34 2.35 13.59
C GLU A 5 8.33 1.69 12.64
N LEU A 6 7.03 2.00 12.77
CA LEU A 6 5.96 1.53 11.89
C LEU A 6 5.74 2.45 10.68
N GLY A 7 6.54 3.52 10.54
CA GLY A 7 6.38 4.50 9.46
C GLY A 7 5.29 5.55 9.69
N ILE A 8 4.69 5.62 10.88
CA ILE A 8 3.65 6.59 11.22
C ILE A 8 4.28 7.97 11.37
N PRO A 9 3.81 9.00 10.62
CA PRO A 9 4.38 10.34 10.70
C PRO A 9 4.00 11.03 12.02
N ARG A 10 4.99 11.69 12.65
CA ARG A 10 4.84 12.46 13.89
C ARG A 10 5.32 13.88 13.69
N PHE A 11 4.60 14.84 14.24
CA PHE A 11 4.87 16.26 14.13
C PHE A 11 5.25 16.83 15.51
N SER A 12 6.41 17.47 15.60
CA SER A 12 6.82 18.20 16.80
C SER A 12 6.10 19.56 16.89
N ASN A 13 6.15 20.20 18.06
CA ASN A 13 5.63 21.58 18.22
C ASN A 13 6.19 22.53 17.14
N LYS A 14 7.48 22.38 16.80
CA LYS A 14 8.09 23.19 15.75
C LYS A 14 7.46 22.93 14.39
N ASP A 15 7.20 21.66 14.04
CA ASP A 15 6.55 21.32 12.77
C ASP A 15 5.14 21.90 12.69
N LEU A 16 4.36 21.87 13.80
CA LEU A 16 3.02 22.46 13.86
C LEU A 16 3.07 23.99 13.70
N ILE A 17 4.02 24.64 14.36
CA ILE A 17 4.23 26.08 14.23
C ILE A 17 4.59 26.45 12.79
N ASP A 18 5.50 25.71 12.17
CA ASP A 18 5.87 25.88 10.76
C ASP A 18 4.66 25.69 9.83
N MET A 19 3.77 24.72 10.09
CA MET A 19 2.52 24.53 9.35
C MET A 19 1.60 25.75 9.45
N ILE A 20 1.45 26.33 10.65
CA ILE A 20 0.63 27.53 10.87
C ILE A 20 1.20 28.71 10.06
N TYR A 21 2.51 28.96 10.15
CA TYR A 21 3.17 30.07 9.44
C TYR A 21 3.18 29.90 7.91
N THR A 22 3.10 28.67 7.41
CA THR A 22 3.03 28.38 5.97
C THR A 22 1.59 28.31 5.42
N GLY A 23 0.59 28.65 6.24
CA GLY A 23 -0.81 28.74 5.82
C GLY A 23 -1.56 27.40 5.82
N HIS A 24 -1.06 26.41 6.57
CA HIS A 24 -1.66 25.08 6.71
C HIS A 24 -2.25 24.83 8.11
N SER A 25 -2.69 25.86 8.79
CA SER A 25 -3.30 25.78 10.13
C SER A 25 -4.55 24.89 10.16
N ASP A 26 -5.32 24.87 9.07
CA ASP A 26 -6.49 24.01 8.83
C ASP A 26 -6.16 22.51 8.84
N LYS A 27 -4.90 22.13 8.67
CA LYS A 27 -4.43 20.73 8.67
C LYS A 27 -3.83 20.27 9.99
N CYS A 28 -3.61 21.17 10.95
CA CYS A 28 -2.97 20.80 12.21
C CYS A 28 -3.79 19.79 13.03
N HIS A 29 -5.11 19.79 12.93
CA HIS A 29 -6.00 18.88 13.65
C HIS A 29 -6.07 17.45 13.06
N VAL A 30 -5.54 17.22 11.83
CA VAL A 30 -5.56 15.91 11.18
C VAL A 30 -4.20 15.18 11.20
N VAL A 31 -3.17 15.81 11.74
CA VAL A 31 -1.84 15.22 11.89
C VAL A 31 -1.59 14.76 13.32
N LEU A 32 -0.80 13.69 13.49
CA LEU A 32 -0.41 13.19 14.81
C LEU A 32 0.77 14.00 15.34
N CYS A 33 0.63 14.62 16.51
CA CYS A 33 1.68 15.42 17.13
C CYS A 33 2.29 14.74 18.36
N ASP A 34 3.56 15.04 18.60
CA ASP A 34 4.26 14.62 19.82
C ASP A 34 3.58 15.23 21.03
N GLU A 35 3.46 14.47 22.12
CA GLU A 35 2.92 14.95 23.38
C GLU A 35 3.81 16.07 23.97
N SER A 36 3.18 17.14 24.45
CA SER A 36 3.87 18.25 25.12
C SER A 36 2.87 19.10 25.92
N ASP A 37 3.39 19.83 26.90
CA ASP A 37 2.59 20.78 27.70
C ASP A 37 1.87 21.83 26.84
N ASP A 38 2.48 22.24 25.72
CA ASP A 38 1.88 23.23 24.82
C ASP A 38 0.68 22.64 24.07
N VAL A 39 0.80 21.39 23.61
CA VAL A 39 -0.30 20.64 22.99
C VAL A 39 -1.45 20.47 23.98
N ASP A 40 -1.14 20.16 25.25
CA ASP A 40 -2.16 20.00 26.29
C ASP A 40 -2.91 21.30 26.59
N LYS A 41 -2.18 22.41 26.75
CA LYS A 41 -2.77 23.74 26.95
C LYS A 41 -3.63 24.15 25.75
N PHE A 42 -3.13 23.92 24.53
CA PHE A 42 -3.88 24.19 23.32
C PHE A 42 -5.18 23.39 23.27
N ASN A 43 -5.09 22.08 23.47
CA ASN A 43 -6.25 21.19 23.43
C ASN A 43 -7.30 21.54 24.51
N SER A 44 -6.86 21.95 25.71
CA SER A 44 -7.79 22.42 26.76
C SER A 44 -8.53 23.69 26.34
N ALA A 45 -7.82 24.65 25.76
CA ALA A 45 -8.44 25.87 25.26
C ALA A 45 -9.40 25.66 24.09
N MET A 46 -9.07 24.68 23.18
CA MET A 46 -9.96 24.31 22.08
C MET A 46 -11.23 23.61 22.57
N GLU A 47 -11.10 22.74 23.58
CA GLU A 47 -12.24 22.04 24.20
C GLU A 47 -13.23 23.03 24.83
N GLU A 48 -12.74 24.04 25.56
CA GLU A 48 -13.58 25.08 26.16
C GLU A 48 -14.37 25.89 25.10
N GLN A 49 -13.83 25.99 23.88
CA GLN A 49 -14.43 26.73 22.77
C GLN A 49 -15.23 25.84 21.82
N GLY A 50 -15.27 24.51 22.03
CA GLY A 50 -15.92 23.56 21.14
C GLY A 50 -15.26 23.46 19.75
N LEU A 51 -13.94 23.69 19.67
CA LEU A 51 -13.14 23.62 18.45
C LEU A 51 -12.34 22.32 18.36
N ASP A 52 -11.82 22.02 17.16
CA ASP A 52 -11.05 20.81 16.90
C ASP A 52 -9.72 20.81 17.66
N LYS A 53 -9.42 19.68 18.31
CA LYS A 53 -8.20 19.45 19.06
C LYS A 53 -7.08 18.88 18.17
N LEU A 54 -5.83 19.10 18.55
CA LEU A 54 -4.69 18.40 17.98
C LEU A 54 -4.72 16.93 18.39
N GLN A 55 -4.44 16.04 17.46
CA GLN A 55 -4.36 14.61 17.71
C GLN A 55 -2.99 14.23 18.24
N LYS A 56 -2.93 13.69 19.47
CA LYS A 56 -1.68 13.21 20.05
C LYS A 56 -1.28 11.88 19.43
N TYR A 57 -0.01 11.74 19.09
CA TYR A 57 0.56 10.45 18.72
C TYR A 57 0.62 9.54 19.94
N ILE A 58 0.10 8.34 19.81
CA ILE A 58 0.17 7.27 20.80
C ILE A 58 0.97 6.12 20.17
N PRO A 59 2.14 5.74 20.74
CA PRO A 59 2.91 4.61 20.26
C PRO A 59 2.06 3.32 20.25
N LEU A 60 2.13 2.58 19.15
CA LEU A 60 1.51 1.27 19.07
C LEU A 60 2.53 0.19 19.46
N ASP A 61 2.18 -0.66 20.44
CA ASP A 61 3.00 -1.80 20.86
C ASP A 61 2.65 -3.04 20.03
N VAL A 62 2.95 -2.96 18.74
CA VAL A 62 2.73 -4.06 17.78
C VAL A 62 3.93 -4.18 16.84
N ASP A 63 4.20 -5.36 16.33
CA ASP A 63 5.21 -5.55 15.31
C ASP A 63 4.72 -5.08 13.91
N GLN A 64 5.68 -4.83 13.01
CA GLN A 64 5.39 -4.34 11.64
C GLN A 64 4.41 -5.26 10.89
N LYS A 65 4.57 -6.57 11.01
CA LYS A 65 3.72 -7.53 10.30
C LYS A 65 2.27 -7.47 10.76
N THR A 66 2.05 -7.33 12.07
CA THR A 66 0.71 -7.18 12.65
C THR A 66 0.09 -5.86 12.21
N PHE A 67 0.86 -4.76 12.27
CA PHE A 67 0.42 -3.45 11.81
C PHE A 67 0.03 -3.46 10.32
N ASP A 68 0.88 -4.00 9.45
CA ASP A 68 0.61 -4.12 8.02
C ASP A 68 -0.65 -4.96 7.75
N GLY A 69 -0.84 -6.05 8.52
CA GLY A 69 -2.02 -6.91 8.41
C GLY A 69 -3.31 -6.17 8.75
N VAL A 70 -3.31 -5.34 9.80
CA VAL A 70 -4.46 -4.49 10.17
C VAL A 70 -4.74 -3.47 9.07
N CYS A 71 -3.73 -2.74 8.62
CA CYS A 71 -3.87 -1.75 7.54
C CYS A 71 -4.40 -2.36 6.24
N GLN A 72 -3.93 -3.56 5.87
CA GLN A 72 -4.43 -4.28 4.70
C GLN A 72 -5.88 -4.75 4.87
N GLY A 73 -6.29 -5.09 6.10
CA GLY A 73 -7.68 -5.47 6.42
C GLY A 73 -8.68 -4.33 6.28
N GLU A 74 -8.22 -3.08 6.38
CA GLU A 74 -9.04 -1.87 6.23
C GLU A 74 -9.18 -1.39 4.78
N TRP A 75 -8.44 -1.98 3.84
CA TRP A 75 -8.57 -1.60 2.44
C TRP A 75 -9.96 -1.90 1.92
N PHE A 76 -10.59 -0.89 1.31
CA PHE A 76 -11.85 -1.10 0.61
C PHE A 76 -11.64 -2.05 -0.57
N MET A 77 -12.26 -3.21 -0.49
CA MET A 77 -12.22 -4.24 -1.54
C MET A 77 -13.59 -4.96 -1.55
N PRO A 78 -14.27 -5.03 -2.70
CA PRO A 78 -15.51 -5.79 -2.82
C PRO A 78 -15.34 -7.27 -2.44
N GLU A 79 -16.39 -7.89 -1.88
CA GLU A 79 -16.33 -9.26 -1.35
C GLU A 79 -15.87 -10.29 -2.40
N GLU A 80 -16.30 -10.11 -3.66
CA GLU A 80 -15.90 -11.01 -4.76
C GLU A 80 -14.39 -11.07 -5.01
N TYR A 81 -13.64 -10.02 -4.63
CA TYR A 81 -12.18 -10.00 -4.77
C TYR A 81 -11.47 -10.58 -3.55
N LYS A 82 -12.10 -10.59 -2.38
CA LYS A 82 -11.49 -11.12 -1.15
C LYS A 82 -11.24 -12.63 -1.21
N ASP A 83 -12.09 -13.35 -1.94
CA ASP A 83 -12.05 -14.82 -2.06
C ASP A 83 -11.33 -15.31 -3.31
N ILE A 84 -10.78 -14.42 -4.13
CA ILE A 84 -10.07 -14.81 -5.37
C ILE A 84 -8.94 -15.79 -5.04
N GLN A 85 -8.97 -16.94 -5.71
CA GLN A 85 -7.87 -17.90 -5.72
C GLN A 85 -6.82 -17.44 -6.73
N ILE A 86 -5.77 -16.76 -6.24
CA ILE A 86 -4.79 -16.06 -7.06
C ILE A 86 -4.11 -17.00 -8.06
N GLU A 87 -3.80 -18.23 -7.65
CA GLU A 87 -3.19 -19.24 -8.55
C GLU A 87 -4.08 -19.53 -9.75
N GLN A 88 -5.38 -19.75 -9.51
CA GLN A 88 -6.35 -20.02 -10.58
C GLN A 88 -6.57 -18.80 -11.47
N TYR A 89 -6.60 -17.62 -10.89
CA TYR A 89 -6.70 -16.37 -11.62
C TYR A 89 -5.50 -16.18 -12.56
N VAL A 90 -4.28 -16.34 -12.06
CA VAL A 90 -3.04 -16.20 -12.84
C VAL A 90 -2.98 -17.26 -13.95
N LEU A 91 -3.32 -18.51 -13.65
CA LEU A 91 -3.38 -19.59 -14.66
C LEU A 91 -4.41 -19.26 -15.75
N GLY A 92 -5.60 -18.81 -15.38
CA GLY A 92 -6.64 -18.40 -16.34
C GLY A 92 -6.18 -17.28 -17.25
N ARG A 93 -5.47 -16.28 -16.72
CA ARG A 93 -4.89 -15.18 -17.50
C ARG A 93 -3.84 -15.69 -18.50
N LEU A 94 -2.90 -16.51 -18.05
CA LEU A 94 -1.87 -17.09 -18.91
C LEU A 94 -2.47 -17.90 -20.07
N ILE A 95 -3.46 -18.73 -19.79
CA ILE A 95 -4.17 -19.51 -20.83
C ILE A 95 -4.88 -18.60 -21.82
N THR A 96 -5.54 -17.54 -21.32
CA THR A 96 -6.22 -16.56 -22.17
C THR A 96 -5.25 -15.81 -23.08
N ASP A 97 -4.06 -15.53 -22.59
CA ASP A 97 -2.99 -14.86 -23.34
C ASP A 97 -2.22 -15.85 -24.28
N GLY A 98 -2.63 -17.13 -24.32
CA GLY A 98 -2.11 -18.14 -25.25
C GLY A 98 -0.86 -18.87 -24.76
N TYR A 99 -0.50 -18.76 -23.47
CA TYR A 99 0.63 -19.50 -22.90
C TYR A 99 0.23 -20.93 -22.50
N GLU A 100 1.21 -21.83 -22.55
CA GLU A 100 1.01 -23.23 -22.17
C GLU A 100 0.91 -23.40 -20.65
N ALA A 101 -0.04 -24.21 -20.20
CA ALA A 101 -0.08 -24.67 -18.83
C ALA A 101 1.22 -25.45 -18.52
N GLN A 102 1.96 -25.03 -17.48
CA GLN A 102 3.27 -25.54 -17.09
C GLN A 102 4.46 -25.11 -17.99
N GLY A 103 4.25 -24.16 -18.91
CA GLY A 103 5.32 -23.52 -19.68
C GLY A 103 6.30 -22.70 -18.81
N PRO A 104 7.35 -22.11 -19.40
CA PRO A 104 8.31 -21.29 -18.66
C PRO A 104 7.66 -20.07 -18.02
N GLU A 105 6.69 -19.46 -18.66
CA GLU A 105 5.92 -18.32 -18.16
C GLU A 105 5.12 -18.69 -16.92
N TYR A 106 4.44 -19.84 -16.96
CA TYR A 106 3.71 -20.35 -15.79
C TYR A 106 4.65 -20.61 -14.63
N ARG A 107 5.79 -21.28 -14.87
CA ARG A 107 6.78 -21.57 -13.81
C ARG A 107 7.29 -20.29 -13.17
N ARG A 108 7.64 -19.29 -13.97
CA ARG A 108 8.09 -17.98 -13.49
C ARG A 108 7.01 -17.31 -12.63
N ALA A 109 5.77 -17.22 -13.11
CA ALA A 109 4.66 -16.62 -12.36
C ALA A 109 4.39 -17.36 -11.05
N PHE A 110 4.45 -18.69 -11.04
CA PHE A 110 4.23 -19.51 -9.87
C PHE A 110 5.34 -19.37 -8.83
N GLU A 111 6.61 -19.34 -9.24
CA GLU A 111 7.75 -19.09 -8.36
C GLU A 111 7.61 -17.72 -7.67
N GLU A 112 7.28 -16.67 -8.40
CA GLU A 112 7.03 -15.35 -7.84
C GLU A 112 5.84 -15.37 -6.87
N LEU A 113 4.73 -16.02 -7.23
CA LEU A 113 3.58 -16.14 -6.35
C LEU A 113 3.93 -16.80 -5.01
N GLN A 114 4.80 -17.82 -5.00
CA GLN A 114 5.30 -18.41 -3.75
C GLN A 114 6.10 -17.41 -2.92
N GLU A 115 6.90 -16.54 -3.55
CA GLU A 115 7.64 -15.49 -2.85
C GLU A 115 6.71 -14.43 -2.24
N PHE A 116 5.63 -14.04 -2.93
CA PHE A 116 4.59 -13.16 -2.36
C PHE A 116 3.86 -13.83 -1.20
N LYS A 117 3.48 -15.11 -1.31
CA LYS A 117 2.82 -15.86 -0.23
C LYS A 117 3.69 -15.99 1.01
N LYS A 118 4.98 -16.28 0.88
CA LYS A 118 5.93 -16.33 2.01
C LYS A 118 5.97 -15.02 2.80
N ARG A 119 5.72 -13.90 2.13
CA ARG A 119 5.69 -12.56 2.72
C ARG A 119 4.31 -12.14 3.21
N GLY A 120 3.29 -13.01 3.10
CA GLY A 120 1.90 -12.71 3.51
C GLY A 120 1.21 -11.66 2.63
N MET A 121 1.59 -11.56 1.35
CA MET A 121 1.12 -10.53 0.44
C MET A 121 -0.11 -10.93 -0.40
N ASP A 122 -0.84 -11.98 -0.02
CA ASP A 122 -2.03 -12.44 -0.76
C ASP A 122 -3.10 -11.35 -0.88
N ASN A 123 -3.39 -10.64 0.21
CA ASN A 123 -4.37 -9.55 0.19
C ASN A 123 -3.94 -8.40 -0.70
N LEU A 124 -2.64 -8.07 -0.73
CA LEU A 124 -2.09 -7.09 -1.65
C LEU A 124 -2.35 -7.49 -3.12
N LEU A 125 -2.09 -8.75 -3.47
CA LEU A 125 -2.33 -9.24 -4.83
C LEU A 125 -3.81 -9.18 -5.22
N ARG A 126 -4.73 -9.56 -4.32
CA ARG A 126 -6.19 -9.43 -4.52
C ARG A 126 -6.59 -7.97 -4.73
N TYR A 127 -6.06 -7.09 -3.90
CA TYR A 127 -6.30 -5.65 -4.04
C TYR A 127 -5.77 -5.09 -5.37
N MET A 128 -4.60 -5.54 -5.83
CA MET A 128 -4.06 -5.14 -7.15
C MET A 128 -4.95 -5.63 -8.29
N ILE A 129 -5.52 -6.84 -8.21
CA ILE A 129 -6.49 -7.35 -9.19
C ILE A 129 -7.72 -6.43 -9.22
N TYR A 130 -8.32 -6.17 -8.06
CA TYR A 130 -9.46 -5.25 -7.95
C TYR A 130 -9.14 -3.87 -8.54
N LEU A 131 -8.02 -3.28 -8.15
CA LEU A 131 -7.64 -1.94 -8.60
C LEU A 131 -7.45 -1.88 -10.12
N VAL A 132 -6.83 -2.88 -10.72
CA VAL A 132 -6.63 -2.95 -12.18
C VAL A 132 -7.96 -3.10 -12.91
N ASP A 133 -8.86 -3.96 -12.42
CA ASP A 133 -10.18 -4.15 -13.01
C ASP A 133 -11.03 -2.89 -12.87
N PHE A 134 -11.05 -2.26 -11.70
CA PHE A 134 -11.71 -0.97 -11.47
C PHE A 134 -11.21 0.12 -12.44
N MET A 135 -9.89 0.22 -12.63
CA MET A 135 -9.33 1.19 -13.57
C MET A 135 -9.75 0.91 -15.02
N ARG A 136 -9.81 -0.36 -15.43
CA ARG A 136 -10.27 -0.76 -16.76
C ARG A 136 -11.74 -0.41 -16.99
N GLU A 137 -12.60 -0.78 -16.05
CA GLU A 137 -14.05 -0.53 -16.13
C GLU A 137 -14.38 0.97 -16.20
N ASN A 138 -13.62 1.78 -15.47
CA ASN A 138 -13.81 3.24 -15.45
C ASN A 138 -12.97 3.99 -16.50
N SER A 139 -12.32 3.27 -17.45
CA SER A 139 -11.48 3.87 -18.48
C SER A 139 -10.37 4.77 -17.94
N ILE A 140 -9.86 4.45 -16.74
CA ILE A 140 -8.74 5.15 -16.12
C ILE A 140 -7.44 4.62 -16.71
N VAL A 141 -6.62 5.52 -17.25
CA VAL A 141 -5.32 5.18 -17.82
C VAL A 141 -4.24 5.23 -16.75
N TRP A 142 -3.45 4.16 -16.63
CA TRP A 142 -2.27 4.14 -15.75
C TRP A 142 -0.98 3.92 -16.53
N GLY A 143 0.14 4.26 -15.90
CA GLY A 143 1.46 4.24 -16.52
C GLY A 143 1.94 2.84 -16.92
N VAL A 144 3.01 2.81 -17.74
CA VAL A 144 3.65 1.58 -18.21
C VAL A 144 4.27 0.78 -17.04
N GLY A 145 4.61 1.45 -15.97
CA GLY A 145 5.35 0.92 -14.83
C GLY A 145 6.77 1.47 -14.77
N ARG A 146 7.33 1.57 -13.58
CA ARG A 146 8.71 2.04 -13.32
C ARG A 146 9.20 1.52 -11.97
N GLY A 147 10.51 1.67 -11.72
CA GLY A 147 11.14 1.18 -10.48
C GLY A 147 11.27 -0.33 -10.46
N SER A 148 11.58 -0.89 -9.30
CA SER A 148 11.86 -2.31 -9.14
C SER A 148 10.64 -3.23 -9.35
N SER A 149 9.42 -2.72 -9.19
CA SER A 149 8.19 -3.52 -9.38
C SER A 149 8.05 -4.09 -10.79
N VAL A 150 8.67 -3.46 -11.80
CA VAL A 150 8.67 -3.97 -13.19
C VAL A 150 9.45 -5.28 -13.36
N ALA A 151 10.25 -5.68 -12.36
CA ALA A 151 10.93 -6.98 -12.35
C ALA A 151 9.97 -8.15 -12.03
N SER A 152 8.76 -7.89 -11.53
CA SER A 152 7.78 -8.93 -11.24
C SER A 152 6.95 -9.31 -12.47
N TYR A 153 7.11 -10.53 -12.94
CA TYR A 153 6.28 -11.10 -14.01
C TYR A 153 4.84 -11.33 -13.55
N LEU A 154 4.65 -11.68 -12.29
CA LEU A 154 3.32 -11.82 -11.69
C LEU A 154 2.53 -10.51 -11.79
N LEU A 155 3.13 -9.37 -11.42
CA LEU A 155 2.47 -8.07 -11.53
C LEU A 155 2.19 -7.65 -12.98
N TYR A 156 3.02 -8.07 -13.94
CA TYR A 156 2.75 -7.93 -15.36
C TYR A 156 1.49 -8.70 -15.79
N ILE A 157 1.37 -9.98 -15.42
CA ILE A 157 0.19 -10.81 -15.72
C ILE A 157 -1.08 -10.21 -15.09
N LEU A 158 -1.00 -9.71 -13.88
CA LEU A 158 -2.12 -9.03 -13.21
C LEU A 158 -2.48 -7.69 -13.88
N GLY A 159 -1.60 -7.17 -14.75
CA GLY A 159 -1.82 -5.92 -15.48
C GLY A 159 -1.44 -4.66 -14.70
N VAL A 160 -0.75 -4.78 -13.55
CA VAL A 160 -0.29 -3.65 -12.73
C VAL A 160 0.69 -2.78 -13.51
N HIS A 161 1.54 -3.39 -14.31
CA HIS A 161 2.44 -2.70 -15.23
C HIS A 161 2.44 -3.35 -16.64
N LYS A 162 3.14 -2.73 -17.60
CA LYS A 162 3.16 -3.13 -19.01
C LYS A 162 4.50 -3.71 -19.47
N VAL A 163 5.43 -3.93 -18.54
CA VAL A 163 6.78 -4.44 -18.85
C VAL A 163 6.80 -5.94 -18.65
N ASP A 164 7.00 -6.69 -19.73
CA ASP A 164 7.18 -8.14 -19.69
C ASP A 164 8.56 -8.49 -19.12
N SER A 165 8.63 -8.67 -17.80
CA SER A 165 9.87 -8.96 -17.10
C SER A 165 10.46 -10.33 -17.44
N HIS A 166 9.64 -11.30 -17.89
CA HIS A 166 10.14 -12.60 -18.35
C HIS A 166 10.89 -12.46 -19.69
N LYS A 167 10.32 -11.73 -20.63
CA LYS A 167 10.95 -11.42 -21.92
C LYS A 167 12.27 -10.63 -21.78
N TYR A 168 12.34 -9.73 -20.81
CA TYR A 168 13.53 -8.91 -20.57
C TYR A 168 14.48 -9.51 -19.51
N GLU A 169 14.24 -10.75 -19.06
CA GLU A 169 15.06 -11.49 -18.11
C GLU A 169 15.36 -10.72 -16.80
N LEU A 170 14.38 -9.93 -16.31
CA LEU A 170 14.52 -9.17 -15.08
C LEU A 170 14.43 -10.10 -13.86
N ASP A 171 15.33 -9.95 -12.88
CA ASP A 171 15.31 -10.78 -11.66
C ASP A 171 14.33 -10.21 -10.64
N ILE A 172 13.40 -11.06 -10.17
CA ILE A 172 12.43 -10.71 -9.12
C ILE A 172 13.10 -10.22 -7.83
N LYS A 173 14.34 -10.61 -7.56
CA LYS A 173 15.12 -10.15 -6.40
C LYS A 173 15.43 -8.66 -6.43
N GLU A 174 15.31 -7.99 -7.57
CA GLU A 174 15.40 -6.53 -7.62
C GLU A 174 14.21 -5.88 -6.91
N PHE A 175 13.06 -6.56 -6.88
CA PHE A 175 11.82 -6.08 -6.26
C PHE A 175 11.60 -6.68 -4.86
N LEU A 176 11.59 -8.00 -4.72
CA LEU A 176 11.37 -8.70 -3.45
C LEU A 176 12.73 -9.00 -2.76
N LYS A 177 13.28 -7.98 -2.14
CA LYS A 177 14.55 -8.05 -1.38
C LYS A 177 14.35 -8.69 -0.03
#